data_0834dc271c233bf54facd40317a5e73c
#
_entry.id   0834dc271c233bf54facd40317a5e73c
#
_cell.length_a   1.000
_cell.length_b   1.000
_cell.length_c   1.000
_cell.angle_alpha   90.00
_cell.angle_beta   90.00
_cell.angle_gamma   90.00
#
_symmetry.space_group_name_H-M   'P 1'
#
loop_
_entity.id
_entity.type
_entity.pdbx_description
1 polymer ?
#
loop_
_entity_poly.entity_id
_entity_poly.type
_entity_poly.pdbx_seq_one_letter_code
_entity_poly.pdbx_strand_id
1 'polypeptide(L)'
;GLVLALQILGLTRVATSLLATGGFAAIVLGFAFREIGENLLAGVMLGLSRSFEVGDLIESSGYTGEVRDIRVRHVHLRTADGRDVFVPSASILKNVLVNFTRDDLRRGEFTLGIDYGDTLDEALRLALDAVRGTEGVLEEPGIGARIESFEPQYVQLKVLFWVRTDGGTGLSTIRSRAMGAVLQALRRAGMTVSADVTSALTVAPLDVRVVDPPEDLG
;
A
#
# COMPACT_ATOMS: atom_id res chain seq x y z
N GLY A 1 -30.52 17.71 47.86
CA GLY A 1 -30.27 18.91 48.66
C GLY A 1 -30.82 20.18 48.07
N LEU A 2 -30.15 20.78 47.05
CA LEU A 2 -30.45 22.12 46.50
C LEU A 2 -31.87 22.22 45.91
N VAL A 3 -32.30 21.21 45.13
CA VAL A 3 -33.64 21.18 44.49
C VAL A 3 -34.77 21.13 45.52
N LEU A 4 -34.62 20.37 46.60
CA LEU A 4 -35.57 20.31 47.70
C LEU A 4 -35.65 21.62 48.46
N ALA A 5 -34.57 22.29 48.71
CA ALA A 5 -34.55 23.62 49.35
C ALA A 5 -35.25 24.68 48.48
N LEU A 6 -35.06 24.65 47.16
CA LEU A 6 -35.69 25.54 46.19
C LEU A 6 -37.21 25.27 46.06
N GLN A 7 -37.66 24.03 46.22
CA GLN A 7 -39.08 23.66 46.26
C GLN A 7 -39.79 24.25 47.49
N ILE A 8 -39.17 24.18 48.64
CA ILE A 8 -39.68 24.74 49.90
C ILE A 8 -39.80 26.27 49.83
N LEU A 9 -38.89 26.92 49.13
CA LEU A 9 -38.88 28.38 48.92
C LEU A 9 -39.80 28.85 47.78
N GLY A 10 -40.56 27.96 47.12
CA GLY A 10 -41.42 28.32 45.99
C GLY A 10 -40.72 28.73 44.70
N LEU A 11 -39.38 28.53 44.61
CA LEU A 11 -38.54 28.91 43.48
C LEU A 11 -38.37 27.85 42.44
N THR A 12 -39.29 26.87 42.36
CA THR A 12 -39.23 25.71 41.47
C THR A 12 -39.11 26.08 39.99
N ARG A 13 -39.82 27.17 39.56
CA ARG A 13 -39.79 27.64 38.19
C ARG A 13 -38.40 28.18 37.83
N VAL A 14 -37.77 28.88 38.76
CA VAL A 14 -36.42 29.46 38.57
C VAL A 14 -35.40 28.32 38.49
N ALA A 15 -35.52 27.31 39.37
CA ALA A 15 -34.66 26.12 39.40
C ALA A 15 -34.76 25.33 38.08
N THR A 16 -35.97 25.07 37.59
CA THR A 16 -36.17 24.33 36.32
C THR A 16 -35.64 25.13 35.10
N SER A 17 -35.86 26.43 35.09
CA SER A 17 -35.35 27.28 34.04
C SER A 17 -33.80 27.29 33.99
N LEU A 18 -33.16 27.40 35.16
CA LEU A 18 -31.70 27.36 35.27
C LEU A 18 -31.14 25.97 34.85
N LEU A 19 -31.83 24.89 35.28
CA LEU A 19 -31.41 23.52 34.88
C LEU A 19 -31.61 23.30 33.38
N ALA A 20 -32.66 23.78 32.78
CA ALA A 20 -32.94 23.69 31.36
C ALA A 20 -31.86 24.47 30.54
N THR A 21 -31.62 25.72 30.92
CA THR A 21 -30.61 26.57 30.23
C THR A 21 -29.20 26.00 30.43
N GLY A 22 -28.84 25.61 31.64
CA GLY A 22 -27.55 25.02 31.93
C GLY A 22 -27.35 23.67 31.24
N GLY A 23 -28.40 22.85 31.18
CA GLY A 23 -28.37 21.58 30.46
C GLY A 23 -28.19 21.78 28.96
N PHE A 24 -28.92 22.73 28.36
CA PHE A 24 -28.74 23.07 26.95
C PHE A 24 -27.31 23.60 26.66
N ALA A 25 -26.81 24.52 27.48
CA ALA A 25 -25.46 25.04 27.36
C ALA A 25 -24.40 23.93 27.47
N ALA A 26 -24.59 22.98 28.41
CA ALA A 26 -23.68 21.84 28.58
C ALA A 26 -23.67 20.93 27.34
N ILE A 27 -24.81 20.69 26.70
CA ILE A 27 -24.91 19.92 25.47
C ILE A 27 -24.14 20.62 24.34
N VAL A 28 -24.37 21.91 24.13
CA VAL A 28 -23.68 22.70 23.11
C VAL A 28 -22.18 22.70 23.32
N LEU A 29 -21.72 22.93 24.55
CA LEU A 29 -20.31 22.88 24.92
C LEU A 29 -19.74 21.47 24.70
N GLY A 30 -20.48 20.43 25.08
CA GLY A 30 -20.06 19.03 24.84
C GLY A 30 -19.80 18.73 23.37
N PHE A 31 -20.70 19.19 22.48
CA PHE A 31 -20.50 19.07 21.04
C PHE A 31 -19.33 19.93 20.53
N ALA A 32 -19.18 21.13 21.04
CA ALA A 32 -18.06 22.02 20.65
C ALA A 32 -16.68 21.44 21.02
N PHE A 33 -16.58 20.72 22.16
CA PHE A 33 -15.32 20.09 22.64
C PHE A 33 -15.16 18.63 22.21
N ARG A 34 -16.13 18.05 21.52
CA ARG A 34 -16.12 16.63 21.15
C ARG A 34 -14.83 16.22 20.40
N GLU A 35 -14.45 16.97 19.37
CA GLU A 35 -13.28 16.64 18.56
C GLU A 35 -11.97 16.72 19.37
N ILE A 36 -11.86 17.71 20.25
CA ILE A 36 -10.70 17.86 21.13
C ILE A 36 -10.62 16.65 22.08
N GLY A 37 -11.75 16.28 22.68
CA GLY A 37 -11.82 15.11 23.57
C GLY A 37 -11.52 13.79 22.86
N GLU A 38 -12.03 13.60 21.64
CA GLU A 38 -11.74 12.42 20.83
C GLU A 38 -10.24 12.31 20.52
N ASN A 39 -9.59 13.37 20.09
CA ASN A 39 -8.15 13.36 19.79
C ASN A 39 -7.30 13.13 21.04
N LEU A 40 -7.67 13.74 22.17
CA LEU A 40 -6.99 13.54 23.44
C LEU A 40 -7.06 12.08 23.91
N LEU A 41 -8.26 11.51 23.92
CA LEU A 41 -8.48 10.11 24.31
C LEU A 41 -7.76 9.16 23.36
N ALA A 42 -7.84 9.39 22.05
CA ALA A 42 -7.15 8.61 21.04
C ALA A 42 -5.63 8.64 21.25
N GLY A 43 -5.05 9.81 21.51
CA GLY A 43 -3.61 9.94 21.78
C GLY A 43 -3.16 9.15 23.00
N VAL A 44 -3.94 9.19 24.07
CA VAL A 44 -3.66 8.38 25.27
C VAL A 44 -3.74 6.89 24.96
N MET A 45 -4.80 6.46 24.22
CA MET A 45 -4.97 5.06 23.82
C MET A 45 -3.84 4.58 22.91
N LEU A 46 -3.41 5.40 21.94
CA LEU A 46 -2.29 5.08 21.06
C LEU A 46 -0.97 4.97 21.81
N GLY A 47 -0.72 5.83 22.80
CA GLY A 47 0.46 5.76 23.65
C GLY A 47 0.50 4.51 24.55
N LEU A 48 -0.68 3.94 24.88
CA LEU A 48 -0.78 2.68 25.64
C LEU A 48 -0.81 1.45 24.73
N SER A 49 -1.22 1.62 23.49
CA SER A 49 -1.30 0.56 22.47
C SER A 49 0.07 0.31 21.85
N ARG A 50 0.44 -0.96 21.69
CA ARG A 50 1.65 -1.36 20.97
C ARG A 50 1.39 -1.67 19.49
N SER A 51 0.42 -1.00 18.89
CA SER A 51 0.10 -1.23 17.47
C SER A 51 1.23 -0.76 16.53
N PHE A 52 1.97 0.27 16.93
CA PHE A 52 3.18 0.77 16.28
C PHE A 52 4.02 1.58 17.26
N GLU A 53 5.28 1.79 16.94
CA GLU A 53 6.25 2.51 17.74
C GLU A 53 6.98 3.58 16.91
N VAL A 54 7.74 4.46 17.59
CA VAL A 54 8.62 5.43 16.89
C VAL A 54 9.69 4.66 16.12
N GLY A 55 9.84 4.98 14.84
CA GLY A 55 10.72 4.28 13.89
C GLY A 55 9.96 3.31 12.98
N ASP A 56 8.73 2.94 13.30
CA ASP A 56 7.93 2.09 12.42
C ASP A 56 7.54 2.81 11.13
N LEU A 57 7.55 2.07 10.03
CA LEU A 57 6.94 2.51 8.76
C LEU A 57 5.47 2.10 8.77
N ILE A 58 4.58 3.08 8.78
CA ILE A 58 3.14 2.85 8.80
C ILE A 58 2.43 3.55 7.63
N GLU A 59 1.25 3.02 7.31
CA GLU A 59 0.30 3.70 6.44
C GLU A 59 -1.02 3.90 7.18
N SER A 60 -1.51 5.12 7.19
CA SER A 60 -2.82 5.49 7.73
C SER A 60 -3.35 6.74 7.04
N SER A 61 -4.67 6.78 6.84
CA SER A 61 -5.36 7.92 6.22
C SER A 61 -4.80 8.31 4.84
N GLY A 62 -4.25 7.33 4.07
CA GLY A 62 -3.67 7.55 2.75
C GLY A 62 -2.23 8.10 2.75
N TYR A 63 -1.59 8.16 3.91
CA TYR A 63 -0.18 8.56 4.03
C TYR A 63 0.67 7.41 4.53
N THR A 64 1.78 7.16 3.83
CA THR A 64 2.81 6.21 4.25
C THR A 64 4.05 6.97 4.71
N GLY A 65 4.55 6.65 5.90
CA GLY A 65 5.72 7.32 6.46
C GLY A 65 6.27 6.64 7.71
N GLU A 66 7.51 6.97 8.04
CA GLU A 66 8.15 6.55 9.27
C GLU A 66 7.62 7.39 10.45
N VAL A 67 7.24 6.74 11.53
CA VAL A 67 6.79 7.40 12.75
C VAL A 67 7.98 8.09 13.42
N ARG A 68 7.95 9.41 13.47
CA ARG A 68 8.98 10.22 14.15
C ARG A 68 8.63 10.55 15.57
N ASP A 69 7.35 10.78 15.84
CA ASP A 69 6.88 11.16 17.18
C ASP A 69 5.39 10.80 17.34
N ILE A 70 5.01 10.39 18.56
CA ILE A 70 3.62 10.09 18.92
C ILE A 70 3.21 11.07 20.01
N ARG A 71 2.38 12.03 19.65
CA ARG A 71 1.86 13.04 20.58
C ARG A 71 0.40 12.80 20.89
N VAL A 72 -0.06 13.41 21.95
CA VAL A 72 -1.44 13.28 22.43
C VAL A 72 -2.45 13.65 21.35
N ARG A 73 -2.16 14.64 20.52
CA ARG A 73 -3.09 15.18 19.53
C ARG A 73 -2.86 14.67 18.10
N HIS A 74 -1.64 14.29 17.77
CA HIS A 74 -1.27 13.82 16.42
C HIS A 74 -0.07 12.86 16.48
N VAL A 75 0.07 12.06 15.45
CA VAL A 75 1.27 11.29 15.15
C VAL A 75 2.02 11.97 14.02
N HIS A 76 3.31 12.17 14.19
CA HIS A 76 4.19 12.77 13.19
C HIS A 76 4.82 11.65 12.34
N LEU A 77 4.53 11.70 11.03
CA LEU A 77 5.11 10.78 10.05
C LEU A 77 6.07 11.54 9.13
N ARG A 78 7.17 10.89 8.77
CA ARG A 78 8.10 11.34 7.74
C ARG A 78 7.95 10.46 6.50
N THR A 79 7.48 11.00 5.40
CA THR A 79 7.33 10.26 4.14
C THR A 79 8.70 10.03 3.46
N ALA A 80 8.76 9.04 2.55
CA ALA A 80 10.00 8.72 1.83
C ALA A 80 10.52 9.86 0.95
N ASP A 81 9.64 10.75 0.49
CA ASP A 81 9.97 11.97 -0.26
C ASP A 81 10.30 13.18 0.64
N GLY A 82 10.41 12.95 1.94
CA GLY A 82 10.90 13.91 2.91
C GLY A 82 9.87 14.87 3.48
N ARG A 83 8.55 14.67 3.26
CA ARG A 83 7.51 15.50 3.85
C ARG A 83 7.20 15.10 5.29
N ASP A 84 6.89 16.08 6.12
CA ASP A 84 6.37 15.88 7.45
C ASP A 84 4.84 15.91 7.42
N VAL A 85 4.21 14.83 7.84
CA VAL A 85 2.76 14.66 7.88
C VAL A 85 2.31 14.49 9.32
N PHE A 86 1.35 15.32 9.75
CA PHE A 86 0.78 15.28 11.09
C PHE A 86 -0.63 14.71 11.02
N VAL A 87 -0.78 13.43 11.36
CA VAL A 87 -2.07 12.73 11.33
C VAL A 87 -2.73 12.85 12.69
N PRO A 88 -3.98 13.38 12.78
CA PRO A 88 -4.70 13.46 14.05
C PRO A 88 -4.84 12.07 14.71
N SER A 89 -4.61 11.99 16.02
CA SER A 89 -4.63 10.72 16.75
C SER A 89 -5.97 9.98 16.63
N ALA A 90 -7.08 10.72 16.62
CA ALA A 90 -8.41 10.15 16.40
C ALA A 90 -8.56 9.51 15.00
N SER A 91 -7.92 10.08 13.97
CA SER A 91 -7.96 9.53 12.61
C SER A 91 -7.22 8.19 12.53
N ILE A 92 -6.07 8.07 13.20
CA ILE A 92 -5.32 6.80 13.24
C ILE A 92 -6.12 5.72 13.97
N LEU A 93 -6.77 6.07 15.07
CA LEU A 93 -7.55 5.11 15.86
C LEU A 93 -8.83 4.63 15.14
N LYS A 94 -9.45 5.52 14.33
CA LYS A 94 -10.70 5.23 13.61
C LYS A 94 -10.49 4.55 12.25
N ASN A 95 -9.34 4.75 11.62
CA ASN A 95 -9.06 4.23 10.29
C ASN A 95 -8.17 2.97 10.34
N VAL A 96 -8.08 2.30 9.21
CA VAL A 96 -7.17 1.17 9.05
C VAL A 96 -5.73 1.68 9.18
N LEU A 97 -4.96 0.98 9.99
CA LEU A 97 -3.52 1.16 10.16
C LEU A 97 -2.81 -0.06 9.57
N VAL A 98 -1.89 0.16 8.64
CA VAL A 98 -0.97 -0.88 8.14
C VAL A 98 0.41 -0.59 8.71
N ASN A 99 0.98 -1.52 9.47
CA ASN A 99 2.35 -1.44 9.94
C ASN A 99 3.24 -2.33 9.07
N PHE A 100 4.26 -1.74 8.46
CA PHE A 100 5.16 -2.42 7.53
C PHE A 100 6.45 -2.94 8.18
N THR A 101 6.73 -2.58 9.41
CA THR A 101 7.99 -2.89 10.11
C THR A 101 7.83 -3.74 11.36
N ARG A 102 6.59 -3.92 11.82
CA ARG A 102 6.31 -4.77 12.99
C ARG A 102 6.73 -6.22 12.79
N ASP A 103 6.57 -6.72 11.56
CA ASP A 103 7.14 -7.99 11.10
C ASP A 103 8.17 -7.66 10.02
N ASP A 104 9.39 -8.15 10.19
CA ASP A 104 10.49 -7.93 9.27
C ASP A 104 10.38 -8.77 8.00
N LEU A 105 9.47 -9.76 7.99
CA LEU A 105 9.22 -10.62 6.84
C LEU A 105 8.27 -9.96 5.84
N ARG A 106 8.78 -9.65 4.65
CA ARG A 106 8.05 -8.94 3.60
C ARG A 106 8.02 -9.72 2.31
N ARG A 107 6.85 -9.77 1.68
CA ARG A 107 6.70 -10.33 0.35
C ARG A 107 6.94 -9.26 -0.71
N GLY A 108 7.90 -9.51 -1.60
CA GLY A 108 8.10 -8.78 -2.83
C GLY A 108 7.42 -9.46 -4.00
N GLU A 109 6.98 -8.70 -4.97
CA GLU A 109 6.46 -9.22 -6.22
C GLU A 109 6.76 -8.27 -7.38
N PHE A 110 6.85 -8.83 -8.58
CA PHE A 110 6.91 -8.09 -9.83
C PHE A 110 6.33 -8.93 -10.96
N THR A 111 5.96 -8.26 -12.03
CA THR A 111 5.47 -8.89 -13.26
C THR A 111 6.44 -8.62 -14.41
N LEU A 112 6.46 -9.52 -15.38
CA LEU A 112 7.21 -9.38 -16.63
C LEU A 112 6.43 -10.05 -17.77
N GLY A 113 6.59 -9.54 -18.99
CA GLY A 113 5.99 -10.10 -20.20
C GLY A 113 6.98 -11.01 -20.92
N ILE A 114 6.51 -12.17 -21.38
CA ILE A 114 7.26 -13.13 -22.20
C ILE A 114 6.52 -13.31 -23.52
N ASP A 115 7.27 -13.38 -24.64
CA ASP A 115 6.70 -13.59 -25.95
C ASP A 115 6.00 -14.95 -26.04
N TYR A 116 4.92 -15.03 -26.81
CA TYR A 116 4.18 -16.28 -27.05
C TYR A 116 5.01 -17.34 -27.77
N GLY A 117 6.05 -16.95 -28.50
CA GLY A 117 6.99 -17.86 -29.16
C GLY A 117 7.97 -18.55 -28.22
N ASP A 118 8.11 -18.06 -27.00
CA ASP A 118 9.03 -18.58 -26.01
C ASP A 118 8.39 -19.71 -25.17
N THR A 119 9.24 -20.63 -24.66
CA THR A 119 8.78 -21.73 -23.81
C THR A 119 8.50 -21.24 -22.39
N LEU A 120 7.19 -21.14 -22.03
CA LEU A 120 6.75 -20.58 -20.75
C LEU A 120 7.26 -21.34 -19.53
N ASP A 121 7.31 -22.69 -19.59
CA ASP A 121 7.83 -23.51 -18.49
C ASP A 121 9.31 -23.25 -18.23
N GLU A 122 10.08 -23.05 -19.30
CA GLU A 122 11.50 -22.67 -19.18
C GLU A 122 11.66 -21.26 -18.63
N ALA A 123 10.84 -20.31 -19.07
CA ALA A 123 10.83 -18.94 -18.55
C ALA A 123 10.53 -18.90 -17.06
N LEU A 124 9.52 -19.66 -16.61
CA LEU A 124 9.18 -19.80 -15.19
C LEU A 124 10.33 -20.41 -14.37
N ARG A 125 10.96 -21.46 -14.87
CA ARG A 125 12.10 -22.10 -14.21
C ARG A 125 13.28 -21.15 -14.09
N LEU A 126 13.67 -20.48 -15.17
CA LEU A 126 14.76 -19.50 -15.17
C LEU A 126 14.48 -18.32 -14.25
N ALA A 127 13.23 -17.85 -14.20
CA ALA A 127 12.83 -16.77 -13.28
C ALA A 127 12.96 -17.22 -11.81
N LEU A 128 12.50 -18.42 -11.47
CA LEU A 128 12.64 -18.99 -10.13
C LEU A 128 14.10 -19.13 -9.71
N ASP A 129 14.94 -19.69 -10.58
CA ASP A 129 16.36 -19.90 -10.30
C ASP A 129 17.12 -18.58 -10.13
N ALA A 130 16.83 -17.59 -10.97
CA ALA A 130 17.43 -16.27 -10.89
C ALA A 130 17.04 -15.52 -9.61
N VAL A 131 15.79 -15.62 -9.19
CA VAL A 131 15.33 -15.01 -7.94
C VAL A 131 15.93 -15.70 -6.73
N ARG A 132 16.01 -17.04 -6.74
CA ARG A 132 16.66 -17.82 -5.67
C ARG A 132 18.12 -17.43 -5.47
N GLY A 133 18.84 -17.14 -6.55
CA GLY A 133 20.23 -16.68 -6.52
C GLY A 133 20.41 -15.21 -6.15
N THR A 134 19.32 -14.46 -5.91
CA THR A 134 19.41 -13.04 -5.57
C THR A 134 19.68 -12.84 -4.09
N GLU A 135 20.74 -12.10 -3.76
CA GLU A 135 21.08 -11.77 -2.37
C GLU A 135 19.95 -11.04 -1.65
N GLY A 136 19.57 -11.52 -0.48
CA GLY A 136 18.50 -11.00 0.36
C GLY A 136 17.14 -11.63 0.12
N VAL A 137 17.00 -12.52 -0.85
CA VAL A 137 15.80 -13.34 -1.04
C VAL A 137 15.87 -14.56 -0.13
N LEU A 138 14.76 -14.87 0.53
CA LEU A 138 14.65 -16.01 1.44
C LEU A 138 14.17 -17.26 0.70
N GLU A 139 14.67 -18.43 1.11
CA GLU A 139 14.18 -19.70 0.61
C GLU A 139 12.80 -20.07 1.19
N GLU A 140 12.54 -19.71 2.44
CA GLU A 140 11.26 -19.88 3.12
C GLU A 140 10.68 -18.53 3.56
N PRO A 141 9.36 -18.34 3.38
CA PRO A 141 8.24 -19.25 3.05
C PRO A 141 8.19 -19.74 1.60
N GLY A 142 9.12 -19.37 0.73
CA GLY A 142 9.23 -19.88 -0.61
C GLY A 142 9.11 -18.80 -1.70
N ILE A 143 9.68 -19.12 -2.86
CA ILE A 143 9.66 -18.31 -4.07
C ILE A 143 8.60 -18.91 -5.00
N GLY A 144 7.82 -18.07 -5.67
CA GLY A 144 6.81 -18.51 -6.63
C GLY A 144 6.94 -17.78 -7.96
N ALA A 145 6.73 -18.49 -9.05
CA ALA A 145 6.51 -17.89 -10.36
C ALA A 145 5.29 -18.55 -11.01
N ARG A 146 4.44 -17.77 -11.62
CA ARG A 146 3.24 -18.26 -12.28
C ARG A 146 2.83 -17.37 -13.43
N ILE A 147 2.04 -17.90 -14.35
CA ILE A 147 1.32 -17.12 -15.35
C ILE A 147 0.24 -16.34 -14.60
N GLU A 148 0.15 -15.03 -14.84
CA GLU A 148 -0.89 -14.16 -14.26
C GLU A 148 -2.00 -13.90 -15.27
N SER A 149 -1.64 -13.56 -16.50
CA SER A 149 -2.60 -13.28 -17.57
C SER A 149 -2.00 -13.55 -18.95
N PHE A 150 -2.88 -13.65 -19.94
CA PHE A 150 -2.55 -13.68 -21.36
C PHE A 150 -2.96 -12.34 -21.95
N GLU A 151 -1.96 -11.53 -22.30
CA GLU A 151 -2.16 -10.24 -22.92
C GLU A 151 -2.11 -10.38 -24.46
N PRO A 152 -2.62 -9.44 -25.25
CA PRO A 152 -2.67 -9.58 -26.71
C PRO A 152 -1.30 -9.84 -27.36
N GLN A 153 -0.21 -9.45 -26.76
CA GLN A 153 1.12 -9.45 -27.34
C GLN A 153 2.17 -10.22 -26.54
N TYR A 154 1.86 -10.59 -25.28
CA TYR A 154 2.78 -11.30 -24.39
C TYR A 154 2.00 -12.09 -23.34
N VAL A 155 2.66 -13.04 -22.74
CA VAL A 155 2.17 -13.74 -21.54
C VAL A 155 2.74 -13.05 -20.32
N GLN A 156 1.88 -12.58 -19.41
CA GLN A 156 2.32 -11.94 -18.17
C GLN A 156 2.65 -13.00 -17.13
N LEU A 157 3.90 -13.01 -16.69
CA LEU A 157 4.36 -13.81 -15.57
C LEU A 157 4.41 -12.96 -14.31
N LYS A 158 4.03 -13.53 -13.19
CA LYS A 158 4.18 -12.96 -11.85
C LYS A 158 5.17 -13.76 -11.04
N VAL A 159 6.13 -13.06 -10.47
CA VAL A 159 7.15 -13.62 -9.59
C VAL A 159 6.95 -13.07 -8.19
N LEU A 160 6.97 -13.98 -7.20
CA LEU A 160 6.80 -13.67 -5.79
C LEU A 160 8.00 -14.21 -5.02
N PHE A 161 8.46 -13.45 -4.03
CA PHE A 161 9.58 -13.83 -3.18
C PHE A 161 9.44 -13.16 -1.81
N TRP A 162 10.20 -13.67 -0.84
CA TRP A 162 10.20 -13.13 0.52
C TRP A 162 11.57 -12.59 0.86
N VAL A 163 11.57 -11.52 1.64
CA VAL A 163 12.79 -10.85 2.11
C VAL A 163 12.63 -10.51 3.59
N ARG A 164 13.76 -10.36 4.29
CA ARG A 164 13.81 -9.82 5.63
C ARG A 164 14.33 -8.38 5.57
N THR A 165 13.63 -7.47 6.22
CA THR A 165 13.91 -6.03 6.15
C THR A 165 14.64 -5.47 7.39
N ASP A 166 15.05 -6.33 8.31
CA ASP A 166 15.81 -6.00 9.53
C ASP A 166 17.29 -5.63 9.27
N GLY A 167 17.82 -5.99 8.12
CA GLY A 167 19.25 -5.88 7.78
C GLY A 167 19.66 -4.61 7.02
N GLY A 168 18.82 -3.58 6.96
CA GLY A 168 19.17 -2.31 6.31
C GLY A 168 19.00 -2.29 4.78
N THR A 169 18.81 -3.43 4.10
CA THR A 169 18.51 -3.45 2.66
C THR A 169 17.00 -3.50 2.46
N GLY A 170 16.45 -2.41 1.95
CA GLY A 170 15.02 -2.28 1.72
C GLY A 170 14.48 -3.24 0.64
N LEU A 171 13.20 -3.64 0.78
CA LEU A 171 12.47 -4.47 -0.18
C LEU A 171 12.62 -3.97 -1.63
N SER A 172 12.57 -2.66 -1.85
CA SER A 172 12.69 -2.04 -3.18
C SER A 172 14.04 -2.35 -3.85
N THR A 173 15.12 -2.34 -3.08
CA THR A 173 16.47 -2.65 -3.57
C THR A 173 16.59 -4.12 -3.96
N ILE A 174 16.13 -5.02 -3.09
CA ILE A 174 16.16 -6.46 -3.37
C ILE A 174 15.25 -6.78 -4.56
N ARG A 175 14.08 -6.17 -4.64
CA ARG A 175 13.17 -6.30 -5.79
C ARG A 175 13.85 -5.89 -7.10
N SER A 176 14.54 -4.74 -7.11
CA SER A 176 15.26 -4.27 -8.29
C SER A 176 16.39 -5.23 -8.72
N ARG A 177 17.14 -5.80 -7.75
CA ARG A 177 18.16 -6.82 -8.02
C ARG A 177 17.53 -8.09 -8.61
N ALA A 178 16.45 -8.58 -8.03
CA ALA A 178 15.74 -9.75 -8.50
C ALA A 178 15.20 -9.57 -9.92
N MET A 179 14.59 -8.41 -10.22
CA MET A 179 14.14 -8.06 -11.56
C MET A 179 15.30 -8.07 -12.56
N GLY A 180 16.44 -7.47 -12.20
CA GLY A 180 17.63 -7.44 -13.04
C GLY A 180 18.20 -8.84 -13.29
N ALA A 181 18.27 -9.69 -12.28
CA ALA A 181 18.74 -11.07 -12.39
C ALA A 181 17.83 -11.91 -13.31
N VAL A 182 16.53 -11.80 -13.17
CA VAL A 182 15.55 -12.50 -14.02
C VAL A 182 15.67 -12.02 -15.47
N LEU A 183 15.70 -10.71 -15.70
CA LEU A 183 15.87 -10.15 -17.05
C LEU A 183 17.15 -10.66 -17.73
N GLN A 184 18.26 -10.71 -17.00
CA GLN A 184 19.51 -11.23 -17.54
C GLN A 184 19.46 -12.74 -17.83
N ALA A 185 18.82 -13.53 -16.96
CA ALA A 185 18.69 -14.97 -17.16
C ALA A 185 17.86 -15.29 -18.41
N LEU A 186 16.73 -14.63 -18.60
CA LEU A 186 15.86 -14.80 -19.76
C LEU A 186 16.53 -14.37 -21.05
N ARG A 187 17.23 -13.23 -21.06
CA ARG A 187 18.00 -12.76 -22.22
C ARG A 187 19.14 -13.69 -22.62
N ARG A 188 19.84 -14.28 -21.64
CA ARG A 188 20.89 -15.27 -21.91
C ARG A 188 20.32 -16.55 -22.55
N ALA A 189 19.10 -16.91 -22.24
CA ALA A 189 18.38 -18.01 -22.85
C ALA A 189 17.78 -17.67 -24.23
N GLY A 190 17.99 -16.44 -24.73
CA GLY A 190 17.47 -15.99 -26.02
C GLY A 190 15.99 -15.61 -26.01
N MET A 191 15.39 -15.50 -24.82
CA MET A 191 13.97 -15.16 -24.68
C MET A 191 13.71 -13.65 -24.85
N THR A 192 12.60 -13.33 -25.45
CA THR A 192 12.14 -11.96 -25.66
C THR A 192 11.32 -11.49 -24.46
N VAL A 193 11.90 -10.62 -23.63
CA VAL A 193 11.19 -9.99 -22.53
C VAL A 193 10.64 -8.66 -23.02
N SER A 194 9.33 -8.55 -23.10
CA SER A 194 8.65 -7.36 -23.57
C SER A 194 7.88 -6.70 -22.42
N ALA A 195 8.12 -5.40 -22.24
CA ALA A 195 7.23 -4.52 -21.49
C ALA A 195 6.48 -3.56 -22.44
N ASP A 196 6.93 -3.45 -23.71
CA ASP A 196 6.33 -2.58 -24.72
C ASP A 196 6.65 -3.13 -26.12
N VAL A 197 5.68 -3.74 -26.79
CA VAL A 197 5.84 -4.38 -28.10
C VAL A 197 5.80 -3.38 -29.26
N THR A 198 5.69 -2.10 -28.99
CA THR A 198 5.72 -1.06 -30.04
C THR A 198 7.06 -0.96 -30.78
N SER A 199 8.13 -1.55 -30.26
CA SER A 199 9.46 -1.51 -30.89
C SER A 199 9.88 -2.80 -31.60
N ALA A 200 9.12 -3.89 -31.54
CA ALA A 200 9.48 -5.18 -32.14
C ALA A 200 8.63 -5.58 -33.36
N LEU A 201 7.73 -4.74 -33.82
CA LEU A 201 7.13 -4.90 -35.14
C LEU A 201 8.16 -4.49 -36.21
N THR A 202 9.18 -5.33 -36.40
CA THR A 202 9.81 -5.43 -37.73
C THR A 202 8.76 -6.10 -38.61
N VAL A 203 7.87 -5.28 -39.18
CA VAL A 203 6.96 -5.72 -40.23
C VAL A 203 7.87 -6.22 -41.37
N ALA A 204 7.94 -7.54 -41.53
CA ALA A 204 8.51 -8.08 -42.77
C ALA A 204 7.78 -7.39 -43.94
N PRO A 205 8.48 -6.91 -44.98
CA PRO A 205 7.85 -6.22 -46.06
C PRO A 205 6.74 -7.12 -46.60
N LEU A 206 5.50 -6.63 -46.54
CA LEU A 206 4.35 -7.27 -47.18
C LEU A 206 4.66 -7.34 -48.68
N ASP A 207 4.87 -8.55 -49.16
CA ASP A 207 5.00 -8.80 -50.59
C ASP A 207 3.58 -8.69 -51.19
N VAL A 208 3.17 -7.47 -51.49
CA VAL A 208 1.87 -7.18 -52.11
C VAL A 208 1.98 -7.59 -53.58
N ARG A 209 1.62 -8.82 -53.90
CA ARG A 209 1.32 -9.18 -55.30
C ARG A 209 0.08 -8.43 -55.74
N VAL A 210 0.27 -7.43 -56.57
CA VAL A 210 -0.81 -6.83 -57.33
C VAL A 210 -1.28 -7.90 -58.34
N VAL A 211 -2.43 -8.49 -58.08
CA VAL A 211 -3.10 -9.35 -59.06
C VAL A 211 -3.81 -8.41 -60.04
N ASP A 212 -3.31 -8.34 -61.28
CA ASP A 212 -3.99 -7.61 -62.34
C ASP A 212 -5.39 -8.16 -62.49
N PRO A 213 -6.42 -7.30 -62.67
CA PRO A 213 -7.78 -7.76 -62.89
C PRO A 213 -7.84 -8.54 -64.23
N PRO A 214 -8.70 -9.61 -64.33
CA PRO A 214 -8.84 -10.38 -65.52
C PRO A 214 -9.31 -9.49 -66.70
N GLU A 215 -8.65 -9.58 -67.88
CA GLU A 215 -8.89 -8.78 -69.07
C GLU A 215 -10.21 -9.11 -69.82
N ASP A 216 -11.07 -9.94 -69.24
CA ASP A 216 -12.28 -10.38 -69.94
C ASP A 216 -13.57 -9.90 -69.25
N LEU A 217 -13.99 -8.70 -69.54
CA LEU A 217 -15.42 -8.29 -69.60
C LEU A 217 -15.55 -7.24 -70.67
N GLY A 218 -15.60 -7.77 -71.96
CA GLY A 218 -16.16 -7.08 -73.13
C GLY A 218 -17.65 -7.32 -73.20
#